data_ffeb5ca6d205fee35638872c7609acca
#
_entry.id   ffeb5ca6d205fee35638872c7609acca
#
_cell.length_a   1.000
_cell.length_b   1.000
_cell.length_c   1.000
_cell.angle_alpha   90.00
_cell.angle_beta   90.00
_cell.angle_gamma   90.00
#
_symmetry.space_group_name_H-M   'P 1'
#
loop_
_entity.id
_entity.type
_entity.pdbx_description
1 polymer ?
#
loop_
_entity_poly.entity_id
_entity_poly.type
_entity_poly.pdbx_seq_one_letter_code
_entity_poly.pdbx_strand_id
1 'polypeptide(L)'
;DAEAGGGKLGLAVRPLTDDERRSAEVGEGLLIQDVAPGPAARAGLRRGDIILSVNGEKVGSVDQLRALVAKNEKHLALQVQRGDSRMFVPIRIK
;
A
#
# COMPACT_ATOMS: atom_id res chain seq x y z
N ASP A 1 9.97 -3.38 -9.69
CA ASP A 1 9.82 -4.73 -9.25
C ASP A 1 8.85 -4.83 -8.09
N ALA A 2 8.01 -5.86 -8.14
CA ALA A 2 6.94 -6.04 -7.18
C ALA A 2 7.43 -6.18 -5.74
N GLU A 3 8.64 -6.65 -5.54
CA GLU A 3 9.16 -6.87 -4.20
C GLU A 3 9.72 -5.65 -3.53
N ALA A 4 9.92 -4.60 -4.28
CA ALA A 4 10.74 -3.49 -3.82
C ALA A 4 10.23 -2.78 -2.57
N GLY A 5 8.94 -2.62 -2.40
CA GLY A 5 8.42 -1.91 -1.25
C GLY A 5 8.00 -2.80 -0.10
N GLY A 6 8.16 -4.12 -0.23
CA GLY A 6 7.48 -5.06 0.62
C GLY A 6 8.23 -5.63 1.80
N GLY A 7 9.53 -5.36 1.91
CA GLY A 7 10.37 -6.08 2.86
C GLY A 7 9.86 -6.14 4.29
N LYS A 8 9.57 -5.00 4.88
CA LYS A 8 9.12 -4.95 6.27
C LYS A 8 7.65 -5.30 6.46
N LEU A 9 6.84 -4.99 5.48
CA LEU A 9 5.41 -5.20 5.57
C LEU A 9 4.95 -6.54 5.02
N GLY A 10 5.77 -7.16 4.19
CA GLY A 10 5.37 -8.38 3.50
C GLY A 10 4.47 -8.13 2.32
N LEU A 11 4.58 -6.98 1.68
CA LEU A 11 3.77 -6.61 0.53
C LEU A 11 4.59 -6.62 -0.74
N ALA A 12 3.99 -7.10 -1.81
CA ALA A 12 4.50 -6.92 -3.16
C ALA A 12 3.57 -5.92 -3.85
N VAL A 13 4.10 -4.79 -4.27
CA VAL A 13 3.29 -3.70 -4.84
C VAL A 13 3.90 -3.22 -6.16
N ARG A 14 3.07 -2.56 -6.96
CA ARG A 14 3.52 -1.90 -8.17
C ARG A 14 2.68 -0.64 -8.41
N PRO A 15 3.20 0.32 -9.20
CA PRO A 15 2.40 1.48 -9.56
C PRO A 15 1.18 1.07 -10.40
N LEU A 16 0.13 1.87 -10.32
CA LEU A 16 -1.05 1.65 -11.14
C LEU A 16 -0.78 2.03 -12.59
N THR A 17 -1.38 1.30 -13.52
CA THR A 17 -1.42 1.70 -14.92
C THR A 17 -2.44 2.83 -15.10
N ASP A 18 -2.41 3.50 -16.26
CA ASP A 18 -3.38 4.55 -16.55
C ASP A 18 -4.81 4.01 -16.53
N ASP A 19 -5.03 2.83 -17.06
CA ASP A 19 -6.35 2.21 -17.06
C ASP A 19 -6.81 1.90 -15.64
N GLU A 20 -5.92 1.43 -14.81
CA GLU A 20 -6.24 1.13 -13.42
C GLU A 20 -6.60 2.39 -12.64
N ARG A 21 -5.85 3.47 -12.87
CA ARG A 21 -6.17 4.74 -12.21
C ARG A 21 -7.54 5.26 -12.60
N ARG A 22 -7.89 5.13 -13.88
CA ARG A 22 -9.21 5.54 -14.35
C ARG A 22 -10.32 4.67 -13.79
N SER A 23 -10.10 3.36 -13.79
CA SER A 23 -11.11 2.42 -13.27
C SER A 23 -11.36 2.62 -11.78
N ALA A 24 -10.33 2.91 -11.02
CA ALA A 24 -10.45 3.11 -9.58
C ALA A 24 -10.78 4.56 -9.22
N GLU A 25 -10.75 5.46 -10.21
CA GLU A 25 -11.00 6.88 -10.02
C GLU A 25 -10.02 7.52 -9.03
N VAL A 26 -8.75 7.18 -9.16
CA VAL A 26 -7.69 7.71 -8.31
C VAL A 26 -6.61 8.36 -9.16
N GLY A 27 -5.92 9.36 -8.60
CA GLY A 27 -4.85 10.04 -9.28
C GLY A 27 -3.56 9.22 -9.31
N GLU A 28 -3.22 8.60 -8.20
CA GLU A 28 -2.06 7.74 -8.12
C GLU A 28 -2.24 6.76 -6.95
N GLY A 29 -1.46 5.71 -6.96
CA GLY A 29 -1.53 4.71 -5.92
C GLY A 29 -0.66 3.51 -6.28
N LEU A 30 -0.61 2.55 -5.37
CA LEU A 30 0.14 1.32 -5.56
C LEU A 30 -0.81 0.14 -5.43
N LEU A 31 -0.76 -0.75 -6.40
CA LEU A 31 -1.57 -1.97 -6.37
C LEU A 31 -0.84 -3.05 -5.59
N ILE A 32 -1.52 -3.67 -4.66
CA ILE A 32 -0.96 -4.80 -3.92
C ILE A 32 -1.08 -6.04 -4.79
N GLN A 33 0.05 -6.60 -5.19
CA GLN A 33 0.10 -7.79 -6.02
C GLN A 33 0.10 -9.06 -5.19
N ASP A 34 0.67 -9.00 -4.00
CA ASP A 34 0.70 -10.16 -3.12
C ASP A 34 0.93 -9.71 -1.68
N VAL A 35 0.49 -10.52 -0.74
CA VAL A 35 0.65 -10.25 0.69
C VAL A 35 1.21 -11.50 1.35
N ALA A 36 2.44 -11.39 1.84
CA ALA A 36 3.08 -12.46 2.58
C ALA A 36 2.66 -12.42 4.06
N PRO A 37 2.83 -13.50 4.82
CA PRO A 37 2.57 -13.46 6.26
C PRO A 37 3.42 -12.37 6.92
N GLY A 38 2.78 -11.52 7.71
CA GLY A 38 3.47 -10.42 8.37
C GLY A 38 2.51 -9.32 8.79
N PRO A 39 3.04 -8.12 9.10
CA PRO A 39 2.22 -7.02 9.61
C PRO A 39 1.07 -6.63 8.70
N ALA A 40 1.30 -6.57 7.39
CA ALA A 40 0.25 -6.17 6.45
C ALA A 40 -0.87 -7.20 6.39
N ALA A 41 -0.51 -8.48 6.38
CA ALA A 41 -1.52 -9.55 6.38
C ALA A 41 -2.34 -9.53 7.67
N ARG A 42 -1.69 -9.27 8.79
CA ARG A 42 -2.37 -9.17 10.07
C ARG A 42 -3.34 -7.99 10.12
N ALA A 43 -3.00 -6.93 9.42
CA ALA A 43 -3.86 -5.75 9.36
C ALA A 43 -5.06 -5.93 8.44
N GLY A 44 -5.08 -6.99 7.64
CA GLY A 44 -6.21 -7.27 6.77
C GLY A 44 -6.03 -6.84 5.33
N LEU A 45 -4.84 -6.46 4.94
CA LEU A 45 -4.57 -6.10 3.54
C LEU A 45 -4.64 -7.34 2.66
N ARG A 46 -5.11 -7.14 1.44
CA ARG A 46 -5.31 -8.24 0.49
C ARG A 46 -4.78 -7.87 -0.88
N ARG A 47 -4.53 -8.90 -1.66
CA ARG A 47 -4.20 -8.74 -3.07
C ARG A 47 -5.32 -7.98 -3.78
N GLY A 48 -4.95 -7.01 -4.60
CA GLY A 48 -5.92 -6.18 -5.31
C GLY A 48 -6.28 -4.88 -4.62
N ASP A 49 -5.88 -4.69 -3.38
CA ASP A 49 -6.07 -3.41 -2.69
C ASP A 49 -5.12 -2.37 -3.29
N ILE A 50 -5.55 -1.12 -3.28
CA ILE A 50 -4.75 -0.01 -3.78
C ILE A 50 -4.35 0.86 -2.61
N ILE A 51 -3.05 1.03 -2.40
CA ILE A 51 -2.54 1.93 -1.37
C ILE A 51 -2.55 3.35 -1.92
N LEU A 52 -3.33 4.23 -1.31
CA LEU A 52 -3.49 5.61 -1.75
C LEU A 52 -2.55 6.55 -1.01
N SER A 53 -2.38 6.34 0.28
CA SER A 53 -1.52 7.19 1.09
C SER A 53 -1.01 6.44 2.31
N VAL A 54 0.05 6.97 2.89
CA VAL A 54 0.65 6.45 4.12
C VAL A 54 0.83 7.63 5.06
N ASN A 55 0.20 7.55 6.23
CA ASN A 55 0.25 8.62 7.24
C ASN A 55 -0.12 9.98 6.67
N GLY A 56 -1.09 10.00 5.75
CA GLY A 56 -1.55 11.24 5.14
C GLY A 56 -0.76 11.72 3.93
N GLU A 57 0.31 11.03 3.58
CA GLU A 57 1.12 11.39 2.41
C GLU A 57 0.81 10.46 1.24
N LYS A 58 0.48 11.05 0.11
CA LYS A 58 0.16 10.27 -1.09
C LYS A 58 1.37 9.51 -1.59
N VAL A 59 1.14 8.29 -2.02
CA VAL A 59 2.20 7.46 -2.61
C VAL A 59 1.83 7.09 -4.03
N GLY A 60 2.76 7.28 -4.94
CA GLY A 60 2.59 6.91 -6.34
C GLY A 60 3.74 6.07 -6.86
N SER A 61 4.72 5.78 -6.04
CA SER A 61 5.84 4.95 -6.43
C SER A 61 6.27 4.06 -5.29
N VAL A 62 6.92 2.96 -5.64
CA VAL A 62 7.43 2.01 -4.66
C VAL A 62 8.50 2.66 -3.79
N ASP A 63 9.31 3.54 -4.36
CA ASP A 63 10.34 4.24 -3.59
C ASP A 63 9.75 5.14 -2.53
N GLN A 64 8.65 5.82 -2.83
CA GLN A 64 7.96 6.64 -1.84
C GLN A 64 7.42 5.79 -0.70
N LEU A 65 6.82 4.66 -1.02
CA LEU A 65 6.32 3.76 0.02
C LEU A 65 7.44 3.25 0.90
N ARG A 66 8.54 2.85 0.28
CA ARG A 66 9.70 2.34 1.01
C ARG A 66 10.28 3.41 1.95
N ALA A 67 10.37 4.64 1.47
CA ALA A 67 10.88 5.73 2.29
C ALA A 67 9.97 6.01 3.48
N LEU A 68 8.66 5.99 3.27
CA LEU A 68 7.71 6.23 4.36
C LEU A 68 7.71 5.09 5.37
N VAL A 69 7.85 3.85 4.92
CA VAL A 69 7.96 2.72 5.82
C VAL A 69 9.23 2.80 6.66
N ALA A 70 10.34 3.20 6.04
CA ALA A 70 11.60 3.34 6.76
C ALA A 70 11.55 4.45 7.80
N LYS A 71 10.80 5.51 7.51
CA LYS A 71 10.67 6.67 8.39
C LYS A 71 9.76 6.39 9.59
N ASN A 72 8.82 5.47 9.42
CA ASN A 72 7.81 5.17 10.43
C ASN A 72 7.95 3.70 10.85
N GLU A 73 8.84 3.44 11.78
CA GLU A 73 9.20 2.07 12.11
C GLU A 73 8.21 1.32 13.00
N LYS A 74 7.35 2.04 13.70
CA LYS A 74 6.47 1.38 14.68
C LYS A 74 5.10 1.06 14.13
N HIS A 75 4.48 2.00 13.46
CA HIS A 75 3.16 1.78 12.89
C HIS A 75 2.91 2.75 11.75
N LEU A 76 2.02 2.34 10.87
CA LEU A 76 1.62 3.10 9.70
C LEU A 76 0.11 3.14 9.63
N ALA A 77 -0.42 4.25 9.16
CA ALA A 77 -1.84 4.35 8.81
C ALA A 77 -1.93 4.43 7.30
N LEU A 78 -2.41 3.38 6.68
CA LEU A 78 -2.56 3.32 5.23
C LEU A 78 -3.98 3.68 4.84
N GLN A 79 -4.13 4.50 3.83
CA GLN A 79 -5.42 4.67 3.18
C GLN A 79 -5.43 3.78 1.96
N VAL A 80 -6.36 2.85 1.91
CA VAL A 80 -6.46 1.90 0.81
C VAL A 80 -7.83 1.94 0.20
N GLN A 81 -7.91 1.59 -1.08
CA GLN A 81 -9.17 1.44 -1.79
C GLN A 81 -9.36 -0.03 -2.13
N ARG A 82 -10.51 -0.55 -1.76
CA ARG A 82 -10.90 -1.92 -2.08
C ARG A 82 -12.22 -1.84 -2.84
N GLY A 83 -12.16 -2.16 -4.13
CA GLY A 83 -13.32 -1.94 -5.00
C GLY A 83 -13.68 -0.47 -5.01
N ASP A 84 -14.90 -0.13 -4.63
CA ASP A 84 -15.37 1.25 -4.58
C ASP A 84 -15.23 1.87 -3.19
N SER A 85 -14.74 1.12 -2.23
CA SER A 85 -14.65 1.58 -0.84
C SER A 85 -13.26 2.02 -0.48
N ARG A 86 -13.15 3.08 0.30
CA ARG A 86 -11.88 3.55 0.85
C ARG A 86 -11.90 3.32 2.34
N MET A 87 -10.76 2.90 2.87
CA MET A 87 -10.67 2.61 4.29
C MET A 87 -9.27 2.92 4.80
N PHE A 88 -9.17 3.15 6.10
CA PHE A 88 -7.89 3.30 6.75
C PHE A 88 -7.52 1.98 7.41
N VAL A 89 -6.31 1.53 7.15
CA VAL A 89 -5.81 0.28 7.70
C VAL A 89 -4.57 0.59 8.53
N PRO A 90 -4.67 0.52 9.85
CA PRO A 90 -3.48 0.71 10.68
C PRO A 90 -2.64 -0.56 10.65
N ILE A 91 -1.34 -0.39 10.48
CA ILE A 91 -0.39 -1.50 10.49
C ILE A 91 0.59 -1.27 11.63
N ARG A 92 0.75 -2.26 12.47
CA ARG A 92 1.74 -2.22 13.54
C ARG A 92 2.93 -3.07 13.10
N ILE A 93 4.09 -2.45 12.96
CA ILE A 93 5.30 -3.13 12.55
C ILE A 93 6.03 -3.73 13.75
N LYS A 94 5.93 -3.09 14.89
CA LYS A 94 6.51 -3.57 16.14
C LYS A 94 5.51 -3.57 17.27
#